data_5596d4cceb361ad286b9c07c602a1d52
#
_entry.id   5596d4cceb361ad286b9c07c602a1d52
#
_cell.length_a   1.000
_cell.length_b   1.000
_cell.length_c   1.000
_cell.angle_alpha   90.00
_cell.angle_beta   90.00
_cell.angle_gamma   90.00
#
_symmetry.space_group_name_H-M   'P 1'
#
loop_
_entity.id
_entity.type
_entity.pdbx_description
1 polymer ?
#
loop_
_entity_poly.entity_id
_entity_poly.type
_entity_poly.pdbx_seq_one_letter_code
_entity_poly.pdbx_strand_id
1 'polypeptide(L)'
;MTATTDASSNSTPVALTAVKAVDGFFAPKTPVEGNPTTLFKRFDMVPPAWSDFQQKIAQLEKEKRPDGTARQIKVVHFLRHAEGTHNEAHTKYGSPRWEDEFARTEAFLDAPLTPFGINDAQSKGRPSVQAELERGMPPIERVVVSPISRAVQTAQHFFTKEQVPDEPFTCIESCRETFDCHTCNKRRPLSELKRRFPDVDFSRMTDEEDQLWSTTHRETTEEIQKRAREFLLELFHEIPERYVVVAAHLSIIEAICAVTLGTQVRPSNCEVVPIVLEAL
;
A
#
# COMPACT_ATOMS: atom_id res chain seq x y z
N MET A 1 -0.57 23.44 54.21
CA MET A 1 -0.15 22.42 53.24
C MET A 1 -1.38 21.96 52.50
N THR A 2 -1.64 22.57 51.37
CA THR A 2 -2.78 22.25 50.50
C THR A 2 -2.24 21.45 49.31
N ALA A 3 -2.62 20.18 49.24
CA ALA A 3 -2.28 19.29 48.16
C ALA A 3 -3.17 19.63 46.94
N THR A 4 -2.58 20.08 45.89
CA THR A 4 -3.20 20.21 44.58
C THR A 4 -3.20 18.85 43.92
N THR A 5 -4.36 18.26 43.73
CA THR A 5 -4.57 17.06 42.93
C THR A 5 -4.61 17.45 41.45
N ASP A 6 -3.56 17.11 40.71
CA ASP A 6 -3.56 17.16 39.24
C ASP A 6 -4.55 16.13 38.71
N ALA A 7 -5.63 16.60 38.14
CA ALA A 7 -6.57 15.77 37.41
C ALA A 7 -6.01 15.58 35.97
N SER A 8 -5.30 14.48 35.76
CA SER A 8 -4.98 14.03 34.39
C SER A 8 -6.29 13.63 33.71
N SER A 9 -6.71 14.43 32.74
CA SER A 9 -7.85 14.14 31.86
C SER A 9 -7.48 12.93 30.97
N ASN A 10 -7.88 11.75 31.41
CA ASN A 10 -7.93 10.55 30.58
C ASN A 10 -9.04 10.73 29.53
N SER A 11 -8.74 11.39 28.42
CA SER A 11 -9.60 11.35 27.24
C SER A 11 -9.45 9.96 26.63
N THR A 12 -10.49 9.14 26.71
CA THR A 12 -10.59 7.88 25.97
C THR A 12 -10.34 8.20 24.48
N PRO A 13 -9.43 7.50 23.80
CA PRO A 13 -9.23 7.71 22.36
C PRO A 13 -10.55 7.53 21.63
N VAL A 14 -10.96 8.53 20.84
CA VAL A 14 -12.13 8.40 19.98
C VAL A 14 -11.83 7.31 18.96
N ALA A 15 -12.66 6.28 18.92
CA ALA A 15 -12.48 5.19 17.96
C ALA A 15 -12.63 5.72 16.53
N LEU A 16 -11.63 5.48 15.70
CA LEU A 16 -11.69 5.79 14.26
C LEU A 16 -12.78 4.92 13.61
N THR A 17 -13.66 5.54 12.84
CA THR A 17 -14.81 4.86 12.24
C THR A 17 -14.75 4.76 10.73
N ALA A 18 -14.00 5.64 10.08
CA ALA A 18 -13.84 5.67 8.63
C ALA A 18 -12.53 6.36 8.21
N VAL A 19 -12.14 6.15 6.97
CA VAL A 19 -11.05 6.87 6.31
C VAL A 19 -11.55 7.39 4.96
N LYS A 20 -11.24 8.63 4.63
CA LYS A 20 -11.57 9.25 3.34
C LYS A 20 -10.36 9.89 2.69
N ALA A 21 -10.41 10.09 1.38
CA ALA A 21 -9.44 10.92 0.69
C ALA A 21 -9.66 12.42 1.00
N VAL A 22 -8.57 13.17 0.98
CA VAL A 22 -8.57 14.63 1.10
C VAL A 22 -8.27 15.25 -0.26
N ASP A 23 -9.21 16.04 -0.77
CA ASP A 23 -9.10 16.64 -2.09
C ASP A 23 -8.03 17.74 -2.20
N GLY A 24 -7.62 17.98 -3.46
CA GLY A 24 -6.75 19.13 -3.79
C GLY A 24 -5.28 18.89 -3.52
N PHE A 25 -4.83 17.64 -3.40
CA PHE A 25 -3.42 17.25 -3.31
C PHE A 25 -2.93 16.55 -4.57
N PHE A 26 -3.72 15.61 -5.09
CA PHE A 26 -3.45 14.89 -6.32
C PHE A 26 -4.69 14.91 -7.20
N ALA A 27 -4.51 15.15 -8.49
CA ALA A 27 -5.56 15.14 -9.50
C ALA A 27 -5.30 14.04 -10.53
N PRO A 28 -6.31 13.24 -10.90
CA PRO A 28 -6.16 12.23 -11.96
C PRO A 28 -5.77 12.88 -13.29
N LYS A 29 -4.88 12.21 -14.04
CA LYS A 29 -4.51 12.57 -15.40
C LYS A 29 -4.43 11.35 -16.31
N THR A 30 -4.36 11.60 -17.61
CA THR A 30 -3.99 10.54 -18.57
C THR A 30 -2.60 9.99 -18.22
N PRO A 31 -2.44 8.66 -18.16
CA PRO A 31 -1.14 8.07 -17.85
C PRO A 31 -0.03 8.54 -18.78
N VAL A 32 1.11 8.89 -18.20
CA VAL A 32 2.32 9.27 -18.96
C VAL A 32 3.24 8.05 -19.06
N GLU A 33 3.54 7.63 -20.28
CA GLU A 33 4.47 6.53 -20.57
C GLU A 33 5.87 7.06 -20.92
N GLY A 34 6.88 6.22 -20.66
CA GLY A 34 8.23 6.44 -21.20
C GLY A 34 9.14 7.40 -20.43
N ASN A 35 8.68 8.05 -19.36
CA ASN A 35 9.56 8.88 -18.52
C ASN A 35 9.97 8.11 -17.23
N PRO A 36 11.23 7.67 -17.09
CA PRO A 36 11.70 6.90 -15.95
C PRO A 36 11.72 7.69 -14.62
N THR A 37 11.65 9.03 -14.68
CA THR A 37 11.66 9.89 -13.49
C THR A 37 10.26 10.31 -13.02
N THR A 38 9.21 9.82 -13.69
CA THR A 38 7.82 10.11 -13.30
C THR A 38 7.31 9.08 -12.30
N LEU A 39 7.24 9.46 -11.02
CA LEU A 39 6.72 8.60 -9.96
C LEU A 39 5.20 8.41 -10.05
N PHE A 40 4.45 9.50 -10.27
CA PHE A 40 2.99 9.49 -10.32
C PHE A 40 2.49 9.57 -11.77
N LYS A 41 2.32 8.42 -12.42
CA LYS A 41 1.96 8.36 -13.84
C LYS A 41 0.54 8.82 -14.13
N ARG A 42 -0.40 8.54 -13.23
CA ARG A 42 -1.85 8.81 -13.38
C ARG A 42 -2.33 9.99 -12.55
N PHE A 43 -1.43 10.67 -11.87
CA PHE A 43 -1.78 11.79 -11.00
C PHE A 43 -0.80 12.93 -11.18
N ASP A 44 -1.32 14.16 -11.18
CA ASP A 44 -0.53 15.36 -10.99
C ASP A 44 -0.66 15.84 -9.55
N MET A 45 0.44 16.29 -8.98
CA MET A 45 0.40 17.03 -7.72
C MET A 45 -0.26 18.39 -7.98
N VAL A 46 -1.32 18.70 -7.25
CA VAL A 46 -2.08 19.96 -7.39
C VAL A 46 -1.31 21.16 -6.81
N PRO A 47 -0.72 21.09 -5.61
CA PRO A 47 0.19 22.13 -5.15
C PRO A 47 1.39 22.26 -6.10
N PRO A 48 1.85 23.49 -6.41
CA PRO A 48 2.91 23.70 -7.41
C PRO A 48 4.29 23.16 -6.99
N ALA A 49 4.52 23.03 -5.68
CA ALA A 49 5.73 22.47 -5.10
C ALA A 49 5.44 21.61 -3.86
N TRP A 50 6.38 20.73 -3.49
CA TRP A 50 6.27 19.95 -2.26
C TRP A 50 6.25 20.81 -0.99
N SER A 51 6.88 21.98 -1.00
CA SER A 51 6.76 22.93 0.11
C SER A 51 5.33 23.42 0.31
N ASP A 52 4.61 23.71 -0.78
CA ASP A 52 3.20 24.13 -0.72
C ASP A 52 2.30 22.98 -0.28
N PHE A 53 2.62 21.76 -0.74
CA PHE A 53 1.96 20.54 -0.31
C PHE A 53 2.07 20.35 1.22
N GLN A 54 3.30 20.47 1.76
CA GLN A 54 3.54 20.36 3.20
C GLN A 54 2.85 21.45 4.01
N GLN A 55 2.88 22.70 3.52
CA GLN A 55 2.16 23.81 4.17
C GLN A 55 0.66 23.54 4.23
N LYS A 56 0.07 23.02 3.14
CA LYS A 56 -1.36 22.66 3.09
C LYS A 56 -1.70 21.54 4.07
N ILE A 57 -0.85 20.49 4.19
CA ILE A 57 -1.00 19.44 5.21
C ILE A 57 -0.97 20.08 6.62
N ALA A 58 0.04 20.88 6.91
CA ALA A 58 0.20 21.51 8.21
C ALA A 58 -0.97 22.47 8.57
N GLN A 59 -1.59 23.09 7.58
CA GLN A 59 -2.79 23.90 7.78
C GLN A 59 -3.99 23.02 8.13
N LEU A 60 -4.22 21.94 7.40
CA LEU A 60 -5.31 20.99 7.67
C LEU A 60 -5.23 20.41 9.08
N GLU A 61 -4.04 20.10 9.57
CA GLU A 61 -3.83 19.54 10.92
C GLU A 61 -4.10 20.56 12.04
N LYS A 62 -3.95 21.86 11.77
CA LYS A 62 -4.33 22.91 12.73
C LYS A 62 -5.84 23.09 12.83
N GLU A 63 -6.58 22.73 11.79
CA GLU A 63 -8.03 22.77 11.80
C GLU A 63 -8.55 21.60 12.63
N LYS A 64 -9.41 21.92 13.59
CA LYS A 64 -10.11 20.89 14.36
C LYS A 64 -11.35 20.40 13.61
N ARG A 65 -11.70 19.17 13.84
CA ARG A 65 -13.00 18.62 13.40
C ARG A 65 -14.15 19.34 14.12
N PRO A 66 -15.39 19.22 13.63
CA PRO A 66 -16.57 19.78 14.30
C PRO A 66 -16.76 19.30 15.74
N ASP A 67 -16.28 18.09 16.06
CA ASP A 67 -16.28 17.52 17.41
C ASP A 67 -15.12 18.01 18.31
N GLY A 68 -14.26 18.90 17.80
CA GLY A 68 -13.11 19.44 18.51
C GLY A 68 -11.84 18.58 18.49
N THR A 69 -11.88 17.37 17.87
CA THR A 69 -10.72 16.50 17.77
C THR A 69 -9.72 16.98 16.72
N ALA A 70 -8.45 16.56 16.85
CA ALA A 70 -7.42 16.82 15.86
C ALA A 70 -7.65 15.97 14.61
N ARG A 71 -7.35 16.53 13.44
CA ARG A 71 -7.36 15.78 12.18
C ARG A 71 -6.13 14.87 12.11
N GLN A 72 -6.33 13.63 11.73
CA GLN A 72 -5.25 12.67 11.49
C GLN A 72 -5.09 12.49 9.98
N ILE A 73 -3.95 12.92 9.45
CA ILE A 73 -3.67 12.93 8.01
C ILE A 73 -2.50 11.99 7.71
N LYS A 74 -2.65 11.17 6.67
CA LYS A 74 -1.55 10.40 6.08
C LYS A 74 -1.42 10.68 4.59
N VAL A 75 -0.19 10.68 4.10
CA VAL A 75 0.14 10.68 2.68
C VAL A 75 0.59 9.29 2.32
N VAL A 76 -0.22 8.57 1.56
CA VAL A 76 0.03 7.17 1.26
C VAL A 76 0.30 6.99 -0.24
N HIS A 77 1.43 6.36 -0.53
CA HIS A 77 1.84 5.97 -1.88
C HIS A 77 1.57 4.48 -2.05
N PHE A 78 0.46 4.12 -2.69
CA PHE A 78 0.12 2.71 -2.98
C PHE A 78 0.89 2.24 -4.21
N LEU A 79 1.85 1.35 -4.01
CA LEU A 79 2.68 0.77 -5.06
C LEU A 79 2.13 -0.60 -5.45
N ARG A 80 1.66 -0.75 -6.69
CA ARG A 80 1.35 -2.09 -7.21
C ARG A 80 2.65 -2.86 -7.48
N HIS A 81 2.66 -4.14 -7.08
CA HIS A 81 3.81 -5.02 -7.33
C HIS A 81 4.21 -5.04 -8.82
N ALA A 82 5.50 -5.29 -9.09
CA ALA A 82 6.08 -5.50 -10.41
C ALA A 82 5.58 -6.82 -11.04
N GLU A 83 5.96 -7.11 -12.28
CA GLU A 83 5.53 -8.33 -12.94
C GLU A 83 5.97 -9.59 -12.16
N GLY A 84 4.99 -10.39 -11.75
CA GLY A 84 5.22 -11.71 -11.18
C GLY A 84 5.09 -12.82 -12.23
N THR A 85 5.61 -14.00 -11.92
CA THR A 85 5.57 -15.17 -12.81
C THR A 85 4.15 -15.55 -13.25
N HIS A 86 3.15 -15.32 -12.39
CA HIS A 86 1.74 -15.50 -12.72
C HIS A 86 1.24 -14.47 -13.78
N ASN A 87 1.74 -13.22 -13.76
CA ASN A 87 1.39 -12.21 -14.77
C ASN A 87 1.96 -12.59 -16.14
N GLU A 88 3.24 -13.00 -16.19
CA GLU A 88 3.88 -13.50 -17.38
C GLU A 88 3.12 -14.69 -17.96
N ALA A 89 2.78 -15.68 -17.14
CA ALA A 89 2.01 -16.85 -17.55
C ALA A 89 0.62 -16.47 -18.07
N HIS A 90 -0.10 -15.58 -17.36
CA HIS A 90 -1.41 -15.08 -17.82
C HIS A 90 -1.32 -14.37 -19.18
N THR A 91 -0.30 -13.55 -19.38
CA THR A 91 -0.05 -12.88 -20.67
C THR A 91 0.27 -13.89 -21.77
N LYS A 92 1.10 -14.89 -21.49
CA LYS A 92 1.55 -15.90 -22.43
C LYS A 92 0.45 -16.84 -22.88
N TYR A 93 -0.41 -17.29 -21.96
CA TYR A 93 -1.39 -18.34 -22.22
C TYR A 93 -2.81 -17.81 -22.43
N GLY A 94 -3.09 -16.56 -22.03
CA GLY A 94 -4.42 -15.97 -22.05
C GLY A 94 -5.33 -16.44 -20.92
N SER A 95 -6.39 -15.67 -20.64
CA SER A 95 -7.27 -15.89 -19.50
C SER A 95 -7.93 -17.29 -19.45
N PRO A 96 -8.52 -17.82 -20.54
CA PRO A 96 -9.18 -19.11 -20.46
C PRO A 96 -8.20 -20.21 -20.04
N ARG A 97 -7.05 -20.28 -20.69
CA ARG A 97 -6.06 -21.31 -20.43
C ARG A 97 -5.37 -21.12 -19.08
N TRP A 98 -5.16 -19.87 -18.64
CA TRP A 98 -4.67 -19.58 -17.29
C TRP A 98 -5.60 -20.16 -16.23
N GLU A 99 -6.90 -19.88 -16.31
CA GLU A 99 -7.90 -20.35 -15.34
C GLU A 99 -8.01 -21.88 -15.31
N ASP A 100 -8.00 -22.52 -16.48
CA ASP A 100 -8.24 -23.96 -16.61
C ASP A 100 -7.02 -24.82 -16.24
N GLU A 101 -5.79 -24.36 -16.60
CA GLU A 101 -4.60 -25.21 -16.52
C GLU A 101 -3.60 -24.79 -15.43
N PHE A 102 -3.51 -23.49 -15.05
CA PHE A 102 -2.38 -22.98 -14.30
C PHE A 102 -2.73 -22.33 -12.96
N ALA A 103 -3.79 -21.55 -12.89
CA ALA A 103 -4.08 -20.66 -11.77
C ALA A 103 -4.15 -21.36 -10.39
N ARG A 104 -4.48 -22.66 -10.37
CA ARG A 104 -4.64 -23.47 -9.16
C ARG A 104 -3.49 -24.45 -8.92
N THR A 105 -2.42 -24.35 -9.69
CA THR A 105 -1.28 -25.26 -9.55
C THR A 105 -0.25 -24.74 -8.56
N GLU A 106 0.45 -25.63 -7.87
CA GLU A 106 1.53 -25.28 -6.95
C GLU A 106 2.72 -24.58 -7.64
N ALA A 107 2.82 -24.67 -8.97
CA ALA A 107 3.84 -23.96 -9.75
C ALA A 107 3.79 -22.43 -9.57
N PHE A 108 2.62 -21.89 -9.23
CA PHE A 108 2.42 -20.47 -9.01
C PHE A 108 2.16 -20.09 -7.55
N LEU A 109 2.38 -21.02 -6.60
CA LEU A 109 2.22 -20.73 -5.17
C LEU A 109 3.05 -19.51 -4.76
N ASP A 110 2.37 -18.46 -4.25
CA ASP A 110 3.03 -17.22 -3.82
C ASP A 110 3.99 -16.70 -4.89
N ALA A 111 3.48 -16.55 -6.11
CA ALA A 111 4.27 -16.28 -7.32
C ALA A 111 5.26 -15.13 -7.12
N PRO A 112 6.59 -15.37 -7.29
CA PRO A 112 7.61 -14.34 -7.16
C PRO A 112 7.65 -13.42 -8.39
N LEU A 113 8.47 -12.37 -8.33
CA LEU A 113 8.77 -11.53 -9.48
C LEU A 113 9.51 -12.31 -10.58
N THR A 114 9.25 -11.92 -11.83
CA THR A 114 10.10 -12.31 -12.97
C THR A 114 11.41 -11.51 -12.97
N PRO A 115 12.46 -11.96 -13.69
CA PRO A 115 13.66 -11.13 -13.92
C PRO A 115 13.30 -9.77 -14.56
N PHE A 116 12.30 -9.74 -15.46
CA PHE A 116 11.78 -8.48 -16.02
C PHE A 116 11.16 -7.61 -14.95
N GLY A 117 10.31 -8.17 -14.07
CA GLY A 117 9.69 -7.44 -12.97
C GLY A 117 10.71 -6.85 -11.99
N ILE A 118 11.78 -7.58 -11.67
CA ILE A 118 12.89 -7.07 -10.86
C ILE A 118 13.56 -5.87 -11.52
N ASN A 119 13.94 -6.01 -12.80
CA ASN A 119 14.56 -4.92 -13.55
C ASN A 119 13.63 -3.71 -13.69
N ASP A 120 12.36 -3.94 -13.94
CA ASP A 120 11.33 -2.90 -14.07
C ASP A 120 11.16 -2.12 -12.75
N ALA A 121 11.10 -2.81 -11.60
CA ALA A 121 11.06 -2.17 -10.30
C ALA A 121 12.29 -1.29 -10.04
N GLN A 122 13.49 -1.78 -10.37
CA GLN A 122 14.73 -1.02 -10.18
C GLN A 122 14.84 0.19 -11.11
N SER A 123 14.56 -0.01 -12.40
CA SER A 123 14.75 1.01 -13.43
C SER A 123 13.69 2.12 -13.40
N LYS A 124 12.49 1.82 -12.93
CA LYS A 124 11.42 2.82 -12.75
C LYS A 124 11.42 3.43 -11.34
N GLY A 125 11.52 2.59 -10.32
CA GLY A 125 11.36 3.01 -8.94
C GLY A 125 12.47 3.96 -8.49
N ARG A 126 13.71 3.46 -8.47
CA ARG A 126 14.85 4.21 -7.93
C ARG A 126 15.01 5.61 -8.52
N PRO A 127 15.05 5.79 -9.87
CA PRO A 127 15.21 7.13 -10.43
C PRO A 127 13.99 8.02 -10.21
N SER A 128 12.76 7.48 -10.23
CA SER A 128 11.56 8.29 -10.04
C SER A 128 11.39 8.76 -8.58
N VAL A 129 11.71 7.91 -7.62
CA VAL A 129 11.73 8.29 -6.20
C VAL A 129 12.82 9.32 -5.94
N GLN A 130 14.04 9.10 -6.47
CA GLN A 130 15.13 10.05 -6.33
C GLN A 130 14.77 11.43 -6.89
N ALA A 131 14.19 11.47 -8.08
CA ALA A 131 13.76 12.73 -8.71
C ALA A 131 12.72 13.48 -7.87
N GLU A 132 11.76 12.77 -7.24
CA GLU A 132 10.78 13.41 -6.36
C GLU A 132 11.40 13.89 -5.03
N LEU A 133 12.32 13.13 -4.44
CA LEU A 133 13.07 13.57 -3.25
C LEU A 133 13.88 14.84 -3.55
N GLU A 134 14.56 14.91 -4.69
CA GLU A 134 15.30 16.10 -5.14
C GLU A 134 14.38 17.31 -5.41
N ARG A 135 13.12 17.07 -5.77
CA ARG A 135 12.08 18.11 -5.91
C ARG A 135 11.49 18.55 -4.57
N GLY A 136 11.89 17.94 -3.46
CA GLY A 136 11.48 18.27 -2.09
C GLY A 136 10.34 17.39 -1.55
N MET A 137 10.06 16.23 -2.17
CA MET A 137 9.15 15.24 -1.58
C MET A 137 9.63 14.90 -0.16
N PRO A 138 8.74 14.92 0.83
CA PRO A 138 9.09 14.47 2.17
C PRO A 138 9.66 13.05 2.17
N PRO A 139 10.63 12.74 3.03
CA PRO A 139 11.16 11.39 3.17
C PRO A 139 10.04 10.38 3.42
N ILE A 140 10.19 9.17 2.87
CA ILE A 140 9.35 8.04 3.22
C ILE A 140 9.68 7.66 4.67
N GLU A 141 8.67 7.62 5.52
CA GLU A 141 8.81 7.38 6.96
C GLU A 141 8.54 5.91 7.32
N ARG A 142 7.72 5.21 6.51
CA ARG A 142 7.41 3.80 6.70
C ARG A 142 7.10 3.11 5.37
N VAL A 143 7.56 1.86 5.24
CA VAL A 143 7.17 0.98 4.15
C VAL A 143 6.34 -0.17 4.71
N VAL A 144 5.10 -0.28 4.24
CA VAL A 144 4.18 -1.38 4.52
C VAL A 144 4.15 -2.32 3.33
N VAL A 145 4.12 -3.62 3.57
CA VAL A 145 4.11 -4.64 2.52
C VAL A 145 3.04 -5.70 2.76
N SER A 146 2.43 -6.17 1.69
CA SER A 146 1.66 -7.42 1.70
C SER A 146 2.58 -8.61 1.95
N PRO A 147 2.14 -9.68 2.65
CA PRO A 147 2.95 -10.88 2.88
C PRO A 147 3.20 -11.72 1.60
N ILE A 148 2.53 -11.42 0.49
CA ILE A 148 2.73 -12.12 -0.78
C ILE A 148 4.07 -11.70 -1.39
N SER A 149 4.93 -12.68 -1.68
CA SER A 149 6.36 -12.48 -2.02
C SER A 149 6.62 -11.39 -3.06
N ARG A 150 5.83 -11.31 -4.12
CA ARG A 150 6.02 -10.29 -5.18
C ARG A 150 5.89 -8.85 -4.69
N ALA A 151 5.05 -8.60 -3.68
CA ALA A 151 4.91 -7.26 -3.12
C ALA A 151 6.12 -6.87 -2.28
N VAL A 152 6.60 -7.79 -1.43
CA VAL A 152 7.84 -7.62 -0.65
C VAL A 152 9.03 -7.40 -1.59
N GLN A 153 9.21 -8.28 -2.58
CA GLN A 153 10.29 -8.16 -3.57
C GLN A 153 10.22 -6.85 -4.36
N THR A 154 8.99 -6.40 -4.69
CA THR A 154 8.84 -5.10 -5.37
C THR A 154 9.36 -3.97 -4.49
N ALA A 155 8.97 -3.89 -3.22
CA ALA A 155 9.46 -2.85 -2.31
C ALA A 155 11.00 -2.90 -2.18
N GLN A 156 11.60 -4.10 -2.01
CA GLN A 156 13.05 -4.29 -1.91
C GLN A 156 13.82 -3.84 -3.18
N HIS A 157 13.22 -3.94 -4.35
CA HIS A 157 13.86 -3.57 -5.62
C HIS A 157 13.52 -2.15 -6.09
N PHE A 158 12.34 -1.64 -5.75
CA PHE A 158 11.84 -0.33 -6.16
C PHE A 158 12.61 0.82 -5.49
N PHE A 159 13.02 0.63 -4.25
CA PHE A 159 13.77 1.62 -3.49
C PHE A 159 15.26 1.25 -3.38
N THR A 160 16.10 2.27 -3.12
CA THR A 160 17.43 2.06 -2.53
C THR A 160 17.32 2.14 -1.01
N LYS A 161 18.36 1.69 -0.29
CA LYS A 161 18.38 1.79 1.18
C LYS A 161 18.33 3.23 1.70
N GLU A 162 18.86 4.18 0.93
CA GLU A 162 18.89 5.59 1.28
C GLU A 162 17.55 6.30 1.05
N GLN A 163 16.63 5.69 0.28
CA GLN A 163 15.33 6.25 -0.04
C GLN A 163 14.22 5.86 0.93
N VAL A 164 14.48 4.91 1.81
CA VAL A 164 13.55 4.38 2.81
C VAL A 164 14.20 4.38 4.20
N PRO A 165 13.40 4.37 5.29
CA PRO A 165 13.97 4.27 6.63
C PRO A 165 14.77 2.98 6.82
N ASP A 166 15.80 3.03 7.68
CA ASP A 166 16.64 1.88 8.04
C ASP A 166 15.95 0.95 9.05
N GLU A 167 14.65 0.76 8.88
CA GLU A 167 13.81 -0.10 9.69
C GLU A 167 13.20 -1.21 8.84
N PRO A 168 12.94 -2.40 9.41
CA PRO A 168 12.25 -3.47 8.70
C PRO A 168 10.94 -2.99 8.08
N PHE A 169 10.62 -3.45 6.88
CA PHE A 169 9.32 -3.21 6.27
C PHE A 169 8.23 -3.86 7.13
N THR A 170 7.15 -3.15 7.40
CA THR A 170 6.05 -3.67 8.21
C THR A 170 5.09 -4.49 7.36
N CYS A 171 4.91 -5.77 7.69
CA CYS A 171 3.95 -6.62 6.99
C CYS A 171 2.55 -6.45 7.58
N ILE A 172 1.56 -6.16 6.71
CA ILE A 172 0.13 -6.10 7.06
C ILE A 172 -0.64 -7.06 6.15
N GLU A 173 -1.33 -8.05 6.75
CA GLU A 173 -1.98 -9.10 5.98
C GLU A 173 -3.23 -8.62 5.23
N SER A 174 -3.94 -7.63 5.75
CA SER A 174 -5.16 -7.08 5.15
C SER A 174 -4.95 -6.36 3.81
N CYS A 175 -3.70 -6.00 3.43
CA CYS A 175 -3.40 -5.41 2.11
C CYS A 175 -3.03 -6.42 1.01
N ARG A 176 -3.37 -7.70 1.18
CA ARG A 176 -3.17 -8.76 0.18
C ARG A 176 -4.04 -8.57 -1.06
N GLU A 177 -3.72 -9.33 -2.11
CA GLU A 177 -4.55 -9.46 -3.31
C GLU A 177 -5.92 -10.09 -2.94
N THR A 178 -6.85 -10.14 -3.87
CA THR A 178 -8.13 -10.83 -3.72
C THR A 178 -7.93 -12.21 -3.09
N PHE A 179 -8.69 -12.52 -2.05
CA PHE A 179 -8.76 -13.87 -1.53
C PHE A 179 -9.56 -14.72 -2.51
N ASP A 180 -8.88 -15.63 -3.18
CA ASP A 180 -9.47 -16.49 -4.19
C ASP A 180 -8.77 -17.87 -4.23
N CYS A 181 -9.17 -18.70 -5.18
CA CYS A 181 -8.63 -20.05 -5.34
C CYS A 181 -7.31 -20.10 -6.14
N HIS A 182 -6.78 -18.98 -6.60
CA HIS A 182 -5.50 -18.96 -7.30
C HIS A 182 -4.34 -19.11 -6.31
N THR A 183 -3.44 -20.05 -6.59
CA THR A 183 -2.29 -20.31 -5.72
C THR A 183 -1.32 -19.14 -5.66
N CYS A 184 -1.27 -18.28 -6.69
CA CYS A 184 -0.46 -17.06 -6.67
C CYS A 184 -0.91 -16.03 -5.62
N ASN A 185 -2.13 -16.17 -5.08
CA ASN A 185 -2.67 -15.33 -4.01
C ASN A 185 -2.64 -16.01 -2.63
N LYS A 186 -2.18 -17.27 -2.55
CA LYS A 186 -1.93 -17.98 -1.31
C LYS A 186 -0.54 -17.61 -0.77
N ARG A 187 -0.48 -17.16 0.48
CA ARG A 187 0.82 -16.91 1.12
C ARG A 187 1.49 -18.22 1.56
N ARG A 188 2.81 -18.17 1.68
CA ARG A 188 3.58 -19.25 2.29
C ARG A 188 3.42 -19.28 3.81
N PRO A 189 3.76 -20.39 4.46
CA PRO A 189 3.85 -20.46 5.91
C PRO A 189 4.67 -19.32 6.49
N LEU A 190 4.27 -18.80 7.66
CA LEU A 190 4.89 -17.63 8.28
C LEU A 190 6.39 -17.85 8.57
N SER A 191 6.78 -19.05 9.01
CA SER A 191 8.17 -19.42 9.23
C SER A 191 9.00 -19.34 7.95
N GLU A 192 8.43 -19.72 6.82
CA GLU A 192 9.10 -19.62 5.51
C GLU A 192 9.23 -18.16 5.07
N LEU A 193 8.20 -17.34 5.25
CA LEU A 193 8.26 -15.90 4.94
C LEU A 193 9.35 -15.20 5.76
N LYS A 194 9.42 -15.44 7.06
CA LYS A 194 10.47 -14.90 7.95
C LYS A 194 11.87 -15.30 7.50
N ARG A 195 12.05 -16.53 7.04
CA ARG A 195 13.34 -17.01 6.53
C ARG A 195 13.70 -16.37 5.19
N ARG A 196 12.72 -16.15 4.30
CA ARG A 196 12.91 -15.57 2.96
C ARG A 196 13.16 -14.07 3.00
N PHE A 197 12.52 -13.39 3.92
CA PHE A 197 12.51 -11.93 4.04
C PHE A 197 12.89 -11.50 5.46
N PRO A 198 14.16 -11.68 5.87
CA PRO A 198 14.61 -11.37 7.24
C PRO A 198 14.51 -9.86 7.58
N ASP A 199 14.47 -9.00 6.57
CA ASP A 199 14.34 -7.54 6.71
C ASP A 199 12.87 -7.07 6.72
N VAL A 200 11.91 -7.98 6.96
CA VAL A 200 10.48 -7.67 7.07
C VAL A 200 9.99 -8.03 8.47
N ASP A 201 9.30 -7.11 9.09
CA ASP A 201 8.62 -7.34 10.38
C ASP A 201 7.26 -8.01 10.15
N PHE A 202 7.18 -9.29 10.49
CA PHE A 202 5.97 -10.11 10.48
C PHE A 202 5.34 -10.27 11.86
N SER A 203 5.67 -9.43 12.84
CA SER A 203 5.18 -9.57 14.23
C SER A 203 3.66 -9.50 14.37
N ARG A 204 3.00 -8.86 13.40
CA ARG A 204 1.53 -8.72 13.33
C ARG A 204 0.82 -9.96 12.79
N MET A 205 1.55 -10.93 12.26
CA MET A 205 1.01 -12.18 11.77
C MET A 205 1.24 -13.30 12.80
N THR A 206 0.19 -14.00 13.16
CA THR A 206 0.22 -15.06 14.19
C THR A 206 0.05 -16.46 13.61
N ASP A 207 -0.73 -16.58 12.54
CA ASP A 207 -1.04 -17.87 11.95
C ASP A 207 0.09 -18.38 11.07
N GLU A 208 0.57 -19.59 11.33
CA GLU A 208 1.60 -20.23 10.51
C GLU A 208 1.10 -20.44 9.08
N GLU A 209 -0.05 -21.06 8.93
CA GLU A 209 -0.66 -21.34 7.63
C GLU A 209 -1.59 -20.20 7.18
N ASP A 210 -1.82 -20.10 5.88
CA ASP A 210 -2.76 -19.15 5.29
C ASP A 210 -4.20 -19.53 5.62
N GLN A 211 -4.83 -18.80 6.55
CA GLN A 211 -6.21 -19.01 6.96
C GLN A 211 -7.23 -18.29 6.06
N LEU A 212 -6.77 -17.38 5.19
CA LEU A 212 -7.63 -16.52 4.38
C LEU A 212 -7.82 -17.02 2.96
N TRP A 213 -6.88 -17.84 2.47
CA TRP A 213 -6.98 -18.44 1.15
C TRP A 213 -7.95 -19.63 1.16
N SER A 214 -8.76 -19.76 0.09
CA SER A 214 -9.75 -20.82 -0.03
C SER A 214 -9.74 -21.42 -1.44
N THR A 215 -9.94 -22.73 -1.54
CA THR A 215 -10.07 -23.43 -2.83
C THR A 215 -11.41 -23.17 -3.52
N THR A 216 -12.40 -22.62 -2.82
CA THR A 216 -13.80 -22.56 -3.27
C THR A 216 -14.42 -21.17 -3.17
N HIS A 217 -13.84 -20.27 -2.40
CA HIS A 217 -14.34 -18.90 -2.24
C HIS A 217 -13.45 -17.92 -3.00
N ARG A 218 -14.08 -16.96 -3.67
CA ARG A 218 -13.45 -15.79 -4.24
C ARG A 218 -14.13 -14.55 -3.68
N GLU A 219 -13.37 -13.62 -3.11
CA GLU A 219 -13.90 -12.35 -2.62
C GLU A 219 -14.75 -11.65 -3.67
N THR A 220 -15.92 -11.21 -3.26
CA THR A 220 -16.77 -10.30 -4.05
C THR A 220 -16.23 -8.88 -3.99
N THR A 221 -16.77 -8.00 -4.83
CA THR A 221 -16.44 -6.57 -4.80
C THR A 221 -16.75 -5.93 -3.45
N GLU A 222 -17.85 -6.33 -2.82
CA GLU A 222 -18.27 -5.83 -1.50
C GLU A 222 -17.32 -6.29 -0.39
N GLU A 223 -16.88 -7.55 -0.43
CA GLU A 223 -15.94 -8.11 0.54
C GLU A 223 -14.58 -7.43 0.47
N ILE A 224 -13.98 -7.28 -0.72
CA ILE A 224 -12.69 -6.60 -0.86
C ILE A 224 -12.78 -5.11 -0.50
N GLN A 225 -13.90 -4.43 -0.79
CA GLN A 225 -14.11 -3.05 -0.36
C GLN A 225 -14.27 -2.93 1.17
N LYS A 226 -14.91 -3.92 1.81
CA LYS A 226 -14.97 -3.99 3.27
C LYS A 226 -13.56 -4.14 3.84
N ARG A 227 -12.77 -5.10 3.33
CA ARG A 227 -11.37 -5.31 3.73
C ARG A 227 -10.49 -4.08 3.49
N ALA A 228 -10.71 -3.36 2.38
CA ALA A 228 -10.02 -2.10 2.11
C ALA A 228 -10.28 -1.04 3.18
N ARG A 229 -11.53 -0.91 3.66
CA ARG A 229 -11.86 0.01 4.78
C ARG A 229 -11.18 -0.44 6.08
N GLU A 230 -11.22 -1.73 6.39
CA GLU A 230 -10.57 -2.31 7.57
C GLU A 230 -9.05 -2.11 7.52
N PHE A 231 -8.41 -2.37 6.38
CA PHE A 231 -7.00 -2.09 6.17
C PHE A 231 -6.65 -0.61 6.39
N LEU A 232 -7.45 0.31 5.88
CA LEU A 232 -7.19 1.73 6.06
C LEU A 232 -7.29 2.16 7.52
N LEU A 233 -8.26 1.63 8.28
CA LEU A 233 -8.35 1.86 9.72
C LEU A 233 -7.15 1.27 10.46
N GLU A 234 -6.76 0.03 10.13
CA GLU A 234 -5.56 -0.63 10.65
C GLU A 234 -4.31 0.21 10.37
N LEU A 235 -4.16 0.73 9.14
CA LEU A 235 -3.04 1.58 8.76
C LEU A 235 -2.95 2.86 9.60
N PHE A 236 -4.08 3.48 9.95
CA PHE A 236 -4.09 4.65 10.82
C PHE A 236 -3.83 4.32 12.29
N HIS A 237 -4.31 3.18 12.74
CA HIS A 237 -4.16 2.74 14.13
C HIS A 237 -2.74 2.26 14.44
N GLU A 238 -2.14 1.52 13.50
CA GLU A 238 -0.92 0.76 13.72
C GLU A 238 0.35 1.44 13.23
N ILE A 239 0.23 2.34 12.26
CA ILE A 239 1.35 3.05 11.65
C ILE A 239 1.25 4.53 12.03
N PRO A 240 2.09 5.02 12.96
CA PRO A 240 2.02 6.42 13.40
C PRO A 240 2.56 7.40 12.34
N GLU A 241 3.41 6.95 11.44
CA GLU A 241 4.08 7.75 10.44
C GLU A 241 3.10 8.36 9.44
N ARG A 242 3.45 9.54 8.91
CA ARG A 242 2.61 10.31 7.97
C ARG A 242 2.86 9.91 6.52
N TYR A 243 4.11 9.83 6.11
CA TYR A 243 4.51 9.57 4.73
C TYR A 243 4.82 8.08 4.55
N VAL A 244 3.82 7.34 4.06
CA VAL A 244 3.84 5.89 4.04
C VAL A 244 3.78 5.37 2.62
N VAL A 245 4.59 4.35 2.32
CA VAL A 245 4.43 3.53 1.11
C VAL A 245 3.72 2.23 1.48
N VAL A 246 2.79 1.79 0.66
CA VAL A 246 2.13 0.48 0.78
C VAL A 246 2.36 -0.31 -0.51
N ALA A 247 3.25 -1.30 -0.47
CA ALA A 247 3.45 -2.21 -1.59
C ALA A 247 2.41 -3.34 -1.55
N ALA A 248 1.51 -3.31 -2.51
CA ALA A 248 0.32 -4.15 -2.54
C ALA A 248 -0.04 -4.62 -3.98
N HIS A 249 -1.30 -4.84 -4.25
CA HIS A 249 -1.80 -5.53 -5.43
C HIS A 249 -2.90 -4.73 -6.13
N LEU A 250 -3.23 -5.15 -7.36
CA LEU A 250 -4.20 -4.45 -8.19
C LEU A 250 -5.56 -4.33 -7.50
N SER A 251 -6.16 -5.45 -7.10
CA SER A 251 -7.55 -5.46 -6.66
C SER A 251 -7.76 -4.71 -5.34
N ILE A 252 -6.82 -4.82 -4.40
CA ILE A 252 -6.93 -4.06 -3.14
C ILE A 252 -6.70 -2.56 -3.36
N ILE A 253 -5.80 -2.15 -4.27
CA ILE A 253 -5.60 -0.73 -4.61
C ILE A 253 -6.84 -0.17 -5.32
N GLU A 254 -7.45 -0.92 -6.24
CA GLU A 254 -8.73 -0.55 -6.87
C GLU A 254 -9.85 -0.37 -5.82
N ALA A 255 -9.95 -1.31 -4.87
CA ALA A 255 -10.92 -1.23 -3.79
C ALA A 255 -10.69 -0.01 -2.88
N ILE A 256 -9.43 0.28 -2.52
CA ILE A 256 -9.06 1.48 -1.75
C ILE A 256 -9.46 2.74 -2.51
N CYS A 257 -9.15 2.85 -3.80
CA CYS A 257 -9.55 4.00 -4.63
C CYS A 257 -11.08 4.13 -4.70
N ALA A 258 -11.80 3.03 -4.87
CA ALA A 258 -13.26 3.04 -4.91
C ALA A 258 -13.88 3.56 -3.60
N VAL A 259 -13.37 3.13 -2.44
CA VAL A 259 -13.93 3.51 -1.13
C VAL A 259 -13.47 4.88 -0.64
N THR A 260 -12.35 5.42 -1.14
CA THR A 260 -11.79 6.72 -0.69
C THR A 260 -11.99 7.84 -1.70
N LEU A 261 -11.81 7.58 -3.00
CA LEU A 261 -11.92 8.55 -4.09
C LEU A 261 -13.26 8.47 -4.83
N GLY A 262 -14.06 7.42 -4.59
CA GLY A 262 -15.30 7.17 -5.33
C GLY A 262 -15.10 6.84 -6.81
N THR A 263 -13.89 6.47 -7.22
CA THR A 263 -13.54 6.17 -8.62
C THR A 263 -12.68 4.93 -8.73
N GLN A 264 -12.71 4.28 -9.90
CA GLN A 264 -11.84 3.15 -10.19
C GLN A 264 -10.51 3.64 -10.76
N VAL A 265 -9.42 3.19 -10.15
CA VAL A 265 -8.04 3.41 -10.62
C VAL A 265 -7.38 2.05 -10.77
N ARG A 266 -6.98 1.70 -12.00
CA ARG A 266 -6.28 0.44 -12.31
C ARG A 266 -4.80 0.68 -12.57
N PRO A 267 -3.94 0.70 -11.55
CA PRO A 267 -2.51 0.90 -11.75
C PRO A 267 -1.89 -0.26 -12.54
N SER A 268 -0.93 0.04 -13.41
CA SER A 268 -0.06 -0.95 -14.04
C SER A 268 0.95 -1.52 -13.03
N ASN A 269 1.66 -2.59 -13.39
CA ASN A 269 2.78 -3.08 -12.55
C ASN A 269 3.81 -1.96 -12.31
N CYS A 270 4.40 -1.89 -11.13
CA CYS A 270 5.31 -0.83 -10.69
C CYS A 270 4.73 0.58 -10.73
N GLU A 271 3.41 0.74 -10.71
CA GLU A 271 2.79 2.06 -10.69
C GLU A 271 2.42 2.48 -9.27
N VAL A 272 2.63 3.77 -8.97
CA VAL A 272 2.32 4.38 -7.68
C VAL A 272 1.06 5.23 -7.79
N VAL A 273 0.11 4.98 -6.89
CA VAL A 273 -1.13 5.76 -6.71
C VAL A 273 -1.01 6.54 -5.41
N PRO A 274 -0.82 7.88 -5.47
CA PRO A 274 -0.73 8.70 -4.28
C PRO A 274 -2.11 9.14 -3.80
N ILE A 275 -2.37 9.03 -2.50
CA ILE A 275 -3.62 9.51 -1.88
C ILE A 275 -3.27 10.20 -0.56
N VAL A 276 -3.84 11.37 -0.32
CA VAL A 276 -3.87 11.96 1.02
C VAL A 276 -5.14 11.49 1.71
N LEU A 277 -4.99 10.87 2.87
CA LEU A 277 -6.07 10.25 3.62
C LEU A 277 -6.29 10.96 4.96
N GLU A 278 -7.53 11.04 5.39
CA GLU A 278 -7.94 11.49 6.71
C GLU A 278 -8.78 10.41 7.39
N ALA A 279 -8.42 10.05 8.62
CA ALA A 279 -9.25 9.21 9.47
C ALA A 279 -10.35 10.04 10.15
N LEU A 280 -11.54 9.48 10.30
CA LEU A 280 -12.74 10.14 10.87
C LEU A 280 -13.18 9.43 12.16
#